data_fb40a4818a74073b4521426033354977
#
_entry.id   fb40a4818a74073b4521426033354977
#
_cell.length_a   1.000
_cell.length_b   1.000
_cell.length_c   1.000
_cell.angle_alpha   90.00
_cell.angle_beta   90.00
_cell.angle_gamma   90.00
#
_symmetry.space_group_name_H-M   'P 1'
#
loop_
_entity.id
_entity.type
_entity.pdbx_description
1 polymer ?
#
loop_
_entity_poly.entity_id
_entity_poly.type
_entity_poly.pdbx_seq_one_letter_code
_entity_poly.pdbx_strand_id
1 'polypeptide(L)'
;MKNYITPKLLLLKLVHSKAYAAIMVSACLYAQSNSTHAELHIKLQQPTWEFLLHNQPQPTTELSTQAQLASSESHFASKIQPLLAAQKYDAVLKAFNERDIKNDSAALRQLRGQILLSMQRTKEAEQALLAAIELMPNLALAHRSLSMVYMVEKNYVAASKHLRKTIELGVADAQVYGQLAYVNLQQGQAASAVAGYQYALLLDSDNQQWQQGLLYALINSQAFDQAQALLEGMLQANPKDTNLWLQRGQIALKQQRPQQALSSLETALVLGENNADNIATLAQLHIQSGSANRAVTLLANNITKMVANNNKIEVIDQVCAWLAYQQQWQQLANLTQALQKNTNNIPAHYRSRFAVYAAQVAQSNGKTKHATKLLEEAVNNDPSNGEALLTLANILRSQQRTQRANLYYIRAEALADYKERALLGRAQLEIDANNYPEALRLLRLVAQLNPARTDVLANIQSLENLVRNRS
;
A
#
# COMPACT_ATOMS: atom_id res chain seq x y z
N MET A 1 -23.56 -7.84 62.14
CA MET A 1 -22.26 -7.42 61.62
C MET A 1 -22.49 -6.70 60.29
N LYS A 2 -22.48 -5.39 60.30
CA LYS A 2 -22.63 -4.55 59.10
C LYS A 2 -21.25 -4.47 58.44
N ASN A 3 -21.09 -5.11 57.27
CA ASN A 3 -19.91 -4.97 56.43
C ASN A 3 -19.84 -3.53 55.90
N TYR A 4 -19.02 -2.72 56.50
CA TYR A 4 -18.65 -1.41 55.97
C TYR A 4 -17.74 -1.66 54.77
N ILE A 5 -18.30 -1.58 53.55
CA ILE A 5 -17.54 -1.47 52.29
C ILE A 5 -16.89 -0.09 52.34
N THR A 6 -15.61 -0.07 52.58
CA THR A 6 -14.84 1.19 52.61
C THR A 6 -14.89 1.85 51.22
N PRO A 7 -15.08 3.17 51.09
CA PRO A 7 -15.11 3.87 49.81
C PRO A 7 -13.91 3.66 48.93
N LYS A 8 -12.75 3.23 49.50
CA LYS A 8 -11.51 2.89 48.81
C LYS A 8 -11.65 1.76 47.78
N LEU A 9 -12.53 0.78 48.00
CA LEU A 9 -12.67 -0.38 47.09
C LEU A 9 -13.59 -0.10 45.89
N LEU A 10 -14.53 0.86 45.98
CA LEU A 10 -15.45 1.11 44.87
C LEU A 10 -14.83 1.85 43.70
N LEU A 11 -13.97 2.84 43.96
CA LEU A 11 -13.31 3.62 42.92
C LEU A 11 -12.13 2.90 42.24
N LEU A 12 -11.43 2.01 42.98
CA LEU A 12 -10.34 1.18 42.42
C LEU A 12 -10.81 0.24 41.29
N LYS A 13 -12.04 -0.29 41.37
CA LYS A 13 -12.61 -1.11 40.30
C LYS A 13 -13.01 -0.32 39.06
N LEU A 14 -13.34 0.96 39.19
CA LEU A 14 -13.82 1.81 38.09
C LEU A 14 -12.70 2.39 37.23
N VAL A 15 -11.55 2.71 37.82
CA VAL A 15 -10.40 3.26 37.09
C VAL A 15 -9.72 2.19 36.21
N HIS A 16 -9.81 0.90 36.60
CA HIS A 16 -9.11 -0.17 35.87
C HIS A 16 -9.93 -0.88 34.79
N SER A 17 -11.29 -0.87 34.85
CA SER A 17 -12.08 -1.76 33.96
C SER A 17 -12.75 -1.10 32.76
N LYS A 18 -13.03 0.20 32.79
CA LYS A 18 -13.78 0.86 31.70
C LYS A 18 -13.02 1.91 30.89
N ALA A 19 -11.94 2.49 31.40
CA ALA A 19 -11.13 3.44 30.64
C ALA A 19 -10.34 2.77 29.51
N TYR A 20 -9.95 1.52 29.68
CA TYR A 20 -9.35 0.73 28.59
C TYR A 20 -10.36 0.36 27.50
N ALA A 21 -11.61 0.16 27.80
CA ALA A 21 -12.64 -0.20 26.83
C ALA A 21 -12.98 0.93 25.85
N ALA A 22 -12.95 2.19 26.28
CA ALA A 22 -13.35 3.32 25.44
C ALA A 22 -12.28 3.70 24.39
N ILE A 23 -10.99 3.60 24.73
CA ILE A 23 -9.89 3.87 23.77
C ILE A 23 -9.80 2.76 22.72
N MET A 24 -10.22 1.54 23.05
CA MET A 24 -10.08 0.38 22.20
C MET A 24 -11.33 0.07 21.36
N VAL A 25 -12.50 0.55 21.76
CA VAL A 25 -13.65 0.64 20.83
C VAL A 25 -13.31 1.63 19.71
N SER A 26 -12.60 2.72 19.98
CA SER A 26 -12.05 3.57 18.93
C SER A 26 -10.97 2.87 18.10
N ALA A 27 -10.05 2.09 18.67
CA ALA A 27 -9.00 1.40 17.91
C ALA A 27 -9.55 0.18 17.16
N CYS A 28 -10.53 -0.56 17.72
CA CYS A 28 -11.21 -1.63 16.99
C CYS A 28 -12.21 -1.09 15.96
N LEU A 29 -12.90 0.03 16.22
CA LEU A 29 -13.71 0.73 15.22
C LEU A 29 -12.84 1.42 14.17
N TYR A 30 -11.66 1.93 14.53
CA TYR A 30 -10.64 2.39 13.56
C TYR A 30 -10.04 1.24 12.75
N ALA A 31 -9.85 0.07 13.33
CA ALA A 31 -9.42 -1.13 12.59
C ALA A 31 -10.53 -1.75 11.73
N GLN A 32 -11.81 -1.51 12.08
CA GLN A 32 -12.96 -1.96 11.29
C GLN A 32 -13.48 -0.93 10.28
N SER A 33 -13.31 0.38 10.53
CA SER A 33 -13.75 1.44 9.62
C SER A 33 -12.67 1.90 8.65
N ASN A 34 -11.39 1.68 8.96
CA ASN A 34 -10.29 1.77 8.02
C ASN A 34 -9.85 0.37 7.60
N SER A 35 -10.71 -0.34 6.90
CA SER A 35 -10.24 -1.22 5.83
C SER A 35 -9.67 -0.32 4.73
N THR A 36 -8.66 0.49 5.06
CA THR A 36 -7.66 0.89 4.09
C THR A 36 -7.17 -0.44 3.57
N HIS A 37 -7.62 -0.80 2.38
CA HIS A 37 -7.14 -1.96 1.66
C HIS A 37 -5.63 -1.96 1.83
N ALA A 38 -5.09 -2.94 2.55
CA ALA A 38 -3.66 -3.10 2.68
C ALA A 38 -3.13 -3.28 1.25
N GLU A 39 -2.69 -2.20 0.66
CA GLU A 39 -2.11 -2.21 -0.67
C GLU A 39 -0.71 -2.79 -0.50
N LEU A 40 -0.54 -4.00 -0.99
CA LEU A 40 0.78 -4.58 -1.13
C LEU A 40 1.58 -3.70 -2.08
N HIS A 41 2.79 -3.39 -1.72
CA HIS A 41 3.72 -2.73 -2.62
C HIS A 41 4.19 -3.75 -3.67
N ILE A 42 3.38 -3.93 -4.71
CA ILE A 42 3.66 -4.78 -5.85
C ILE A 42 4.02 -3.88 -7.00
N LYS A 43 5.20 -4.06 -7.54
CA LYS A 43 5.51 -3.58 -8.89
C LYS A 43 4.77 -4.50 -9.87
N LEU A 44 3.47 -4.22 -10.11
CA LEU A 44 2.85 -4.73 -11.30
C LEU A 44 3.68 -4.22 -12.47
N GLN A 45 4.36 -5.13 -13.15
CA GLN A 45 5.03 -4.78 -14.38
C GLN A 45 3.93 -4.30 -15.33
N GLN A 46 3.95 -3.00 -15.64
CA GLN A 46 3.06 -2.48 -16.66
C GLN A 46 3.38 -3.24 -17.96
N PRO A 47 2.35 -3.67 -18.70
CA PRO A 47 2.58 -4.32 -19.96
C PRO A 47 3.46 -3.41 -20.84
N THR A 48 4.47 -3.99 -21.42
CA THR A 48 5.36 -3.34 -22.37
C THR A 48 4.95 -3.70 -23.78
N TRP A 49 5.41 -2.98 -24.75
CA TRP A 49 5.29 -3.32 -26.16
C TRP A 49 6.68 -3.19 -26.81
N GLU A 50 6.97 -4.11 -27.73
CA GLU A 50 8.24 -4.11 -28.42
C GLU A 50 8.11 -3.50 -29.81
N PHE A 51 9.13 -2.78 -30.19
CA PHE A 51 9.27 -2.23 -31.52
C PHE A 51 10.04 -3.24 -32.38
N LEU A 52 9.30 -3.92 -33.28
CA LEU A 52 9.91 -4.82 -34.25
C LEU A 52 9.76 -4.26 -35.65
N LEU A 53 10.87 -3.95 -36.28
CA LEU A 53 10.90 -3.73 -37.73
C LEU A 53 10.60 -5.07 -38.41
N HIS A 54 9.48 -5.13 -39.10
CA HIS A 54 9.14 -6.30 -39.91
C HIS A 54 10.07 -6.34 -41.13
N ASN A 55 11.12 -7.14 -41.06
CA ASN A 55 12.02 -7.40 -42.17
C ASN A 55 11.59 -8.56 -43.07
N GLN A 56 10.49 -9.25 -42.76
CA GLN A 56 10.00 -10.35 -43.57
C GLN A 56 8.60 -10.08 -44.11
N PRO A 57 8.37 -10.23 -45.41
CA PRO A 57 7.00 -10.22 -45.94
C PRO A 57 6.27 -11.45 -45.41
N GLN A 58 5.25 -11.24 -44.60
CA GLN A 58 4.28 -12.30 -44.26
C GLN A 58 3.52 -12.67 -45.52
N PRO A 59 3.29 -13.96 -45.78
CA PRO A 59 2.46 -14.38 -46.93
C PRO A 59 1.00 -14.02 -46.63
N THR A 60 0.58 -12.83 -47.04
CA THR A 60 -0.82 -12.43 -47.01
C THR A 60 -1.45 -12.78 -48.37
N THR A 61 -2.60 -13.43 -48.32
CA THR A 61 -3.32 -13.97 -49.48
C THR A 61 -3.98 -12.90 -50.38
N GLU A 62 -3.82 -11.61 -50.07
CA GLU A 62 -4.39 -10.54 -50.90
C GLU A 62 -3.32 -9.46 -51.25
N LEU A 63 -3.00 -9.42 -52.55
CA LEU A 63 -2.11 -8.41 -53.19
C LEU A 63 -2.55 -6.97 -52.96
N SER A 64 -3.78 -6.70 -52.53
CA SER A 64 -4.38 -5.37 -52.39
C SER A 64 -3.95 -4.62 -51.11
N THR A 65 -3.32 -5.30 -50.15
CA THR A 65 -2.91 -4.70 -48.86
C THR A 65 -1.42 -4.41 -48.75
N GLN A 66 -0.63 -4.77 -49.77
CA GLN A 66 0.82 -4.54 -49.83
C GLN A 66 1.18 -3.55 -50.94
N ALA A 67 1.94 -2.53 -50.59
CA ALA A 67 2.48 -1.61 -51.57
C ALA A 67 3.68 -2.23 -52.29
N GLN A 68 3.68 -2.13 -53.62
CA GLN A 68 4.78 -2.52 -54.44
C GLN A 68 5.65 -1.32 -54.83
N LEU A 69 6.96 -1.55 -54.97
CA LEU A 69 7.87 -0.54 -55.50
C LEU A 69 7.53 -0.30 -56.97
N ALA A 70 7.57 0.96 -57.38
CA ALA A 70 7.50 1.30 -58.78
C ALA A 70 8.77 0.77 -59.51
N SER A 71 8.62 0.40 -60.79
CA SER A 71 9.79 -0.08 -61.58
C SER A 71 10.94 0.91 -61.61
N SER A 72 10.65 2.21 -61.61
CA SER A 72 11.64 3.29 -61.52
C SER A 72 12.40 3.37 -60.18
N GLU A 73 11.90 2.70 -59.15
CA GLU A 73 12.47 2.72 -57.80
C GLU A 73 13.39 1.54 -57.49
N SER A 74 13.44 0.54 -58.37
CA SER A 74 14.22 -0.69 -58.19
C SER A 74 15.71 -0.42 -58.02
N HIS A 75 16.28 0.51 -58.76
CA HIS A 75 17.66 0.93 -58.60
C HIS A 75 17.95 1.58 -57.23
N PHE A 76 17.05 2.44 -56.78
CA PHE A 76 17.14 3.05 -55.46
C PHE A 76 17.03 2.00 -54.34
N ALA A 77 16.09 1.08 -54.46
CA ALA A 77 15.90 0.00 -53.49
C ALA A 77 17.18 -0.87 -53.37
N SER A 78 17.79 -1.22 -54.50
CA SER A 78 19.09 -1.95 -54.52
C SER A 78 20.21 -1.16 -53.84
N LYS A 79 20.26 0.17 -54.01
CA LYS A 79 21.25 1.05 -53.36
C LYS A 79 21.12 1.08 -51.85
N ILE A 80 19.89 1.13 -51.34
CA ILE A 80 19.63 1.24 -49.87
C ILE A 80 19.59 -0.10 -49.14
N GLN A 81 19.35 -1.20 -49.82
CA GLN A 81 19.23 -2.54 -49.24
C GLN A 81 20.45 -2.93 -48.35
N PRO A 82 21.73 -2.76 -48.77
CA PRO A 82 22.86 -3.07 -47.90
C PRO A 82 22.99 -2.13 -46.70
N LEU A 83 22.53 -0.88 -46.84
CA LEU A 83 22.51 0.07 -45.73
C LEU A 83 21.44 -0.29 -44.69
N LEU A 84 20.27 -0.77 -45.15
CA LEU A 84 19.20 -1.27 -44.27
C LEU A 84 19.66 -2.53 -43.54
N ALA A 85 20.30 -3.49 -44.26
CA ALA A 85 20.85 -4.69 -43.65
C ALA A 85 21.91 -4.39 -42.58
N ALA A 86 22.70 -3.32 -42.80
CA ALA A 86 23.67 -2.83 -41.84
C ALA A 86 23.10 -1.86 -40.79
N GLN A 87 21.82 -1.65 -40.77
CA GLN A 87 21.08 -0.69 -39.85
C GLN A 87 21.64 0.75 -39.89
N LYS A 88 22.24 1.15 -41.04
CA LYS A 88 22.77 2.51 -41.22
C LYS A 88 21.68 3.49 -41.65
N TYR A 89 20.69 3.72 -40.73
CA TYR A 89 19.49 4.48 -41.03
C TYR A 89 19.73 5.95 -41.43
N ASP A 90 20.76 6.60 -40.86
CA ASP A 90 21.14 7.96 -41.28
C ASP A 90 21.57 8.02 -42.74
N ALA A 91 22.35 7.04 -43.19
CA ALA A 91 22.78 6.95 -44.58
C ALA A 91 21.61 6.65 -45.53
N VAL A 92 20.64 5.83 -45.06
CA VAL A 92 19.41 5.58 -45.82
C VAL A 92 18.58 6.84 -45.95
N LEU A 93 18.38 7.59 -44.86
CA LEU A 93 17.62 8.86 -44.91
C LEU A 93 18.32 9.92 -45.77
N LYS A 94 19.65 9.97 -45.73
CA LYS A 94 20.41 10.84 -46.63
C LYS A 94 20.13 10.50 -48.10
N ALA A 95 20.13 9.22 -48.45
CA ALA A 95 19.77 8.77 -49.79
C ALA A 95 18.31 9.10 -50.16
N PHE A 96 17.35 9.03 -49.23
CA PHE A 96 15.98 9.49 -49.45
C PHE A 96 15.92 10.99 -49.70
N ASN A 97 16.68 11.81 -48.98
CA ASN A 97 16.65 13.27 -49.12
C ASN A 97 17.29 13.77 -50.44
N GLU A 98 18.05 12.94 -51.12
CA GLU A 98 18.61 13.20 -52.48
C GLU A 98 17.56 12.98 -53.59
N ARG A 99 16.36 12.44 -53.22
CA ARG A 99 15.26 12.19 -54.19
C ARG A 99 14.16 13.21 -54.08
N ASP A 100 13.38 13.35 -55.16
CA ASP A 100 12.13 14.07 -55.12
C ASP A 100 11.00 13.19 -54.49
N ILE A 101 10.72 13.45 -53.23
CA ILE A 101 9.78 12.70 -52.40
C ILE A 101 8.37 12.69 -53.00
N LYS A 102 8.03 13.69 -53.85
CA LYS A 102 6.68 13.77 -54.47
C LYS A 102 6.40 12.57 -55.37
N ASN A 103 7.42 12.03 -55.96
CA ASN A 103 7.34 10.93 -56.91
C ASN A 103 7.51 9.53 -56.26
N ASP A 104 7.70 9.47 -54.94
CA ASP A 104 7.88 8.18 -54.26
C ASP A 104 6.54 7.44 -54.14
N SER A 105 6.59 6.11 -54.39
CA SER A 105 5.46 5.20 -54.21
C SER A 105 5.04 5.11 -52.73
N ALA A 106 3.86 4.55 -52.51
CA ALA A 106 3.38 4.26 -51.13
C ALA A 106 4.35 3.34 -50.38
N ALA A 107 5.01 2.40 -51.07
CA ALA A 107 6.01 1.49 -50.50
C ALA A 107 7.25 2.24 -49.97
N LEU A 108 7.80 3.18 -50.75
CA LEU A 108 8.95 3.97 -50.30
C LEU A 108 8.59 4.93 -49.16
N ARG A 109 7.41 5.59 -49.22
CA ARG A 109 6.96 6.45 -48.15
C ARG A 109 6.73 5.67 -46.84
N GLN A 110 6.16 4.46 -46.94
CA GLN A 110 6.03 3.57 -45.77
C GLN A 110 7.40 3.19 -45.20
N LEU A 111 8.36 2.74 -46.05
CA LEU A 111 9.71 2.40 -45.61
C LEU A 111 10.41 3.57 -44.92
N ARG A 112 10.32 4.77 -45.52
CA ARG A 112 10.87 5.99 -44.91
C ARG A 112 10.23 6.26 -43.52
N GLY A 113 8.91 6.11 -43.39
CA GLY A 113 8.22 6.29 -42.10
C GLY A 113 8.67 5.25 -41.05
N GLN A 114 8.89 4.00 -41.44
CA GLN A 114 9.41 2.96 -40.56
C GLN A 114 10.85 3.25 -40.08
N ILE A 115 11.71 3.72 -40.95
CA ILE A 115 13.09 4.12 -40.62
C ILE A 115 13.06 5.31 -39.63
N LEU A 116 12.28 6.33 -39.93
CA LEU A 116 12.14 7.50 -39.06
C LEU A 116 11.62 7.12 -37.67
N LEU A 117 10.67 6.19 -37.62
CA LEU A 117 10.16 5.66 -36.37
C LEU A 117 11.24 4.91 -35.58
N SER A 118 12.07 4.09 -36.25
CA SER A 118 13.21 3.41 -35.62
C SER A 118 14.22 4.37 -35.03
N MET A 119 14.36 5.54 -35.62
CA MET A 119 15.19 6.63 -35.12
C MET A 119 14.49 7.57 -34.13
N GLN A 120 13.30 7.20 -33.66
CA GLN A 120 12.47 7.99 -32.75
C GLN A 120 12.07 9.38 -33.27
N ARG A 121 12.14 9.59 -34.59
CA ARG A 121 11.70 10.82 -35.27
C ARG A 121 10.20 10.75 -35.57
N THR A 122 9.38 10.70 -34.51
CA THR A 122 7.94 10.35 -34.57
C THR A 122 7.14 11.26 -35.49
N LYS A 123 7.32 12.59 -35.40
CA LYS A 123 6.58 13.54 -36.24
C LYS A 123 6.85 13.37 -37.74
N GLU A 124 8.09 13.12 -38.09
CA GLU A 124 8.45 12.90 -39.48
C GLU A 124 7.99 11.52 -39.97
N ALA A 125 8.04 10.53 -39.09
CA ALA A 125 7.49 9.19 -39.34
C ALA A 125 5.98 9.27 -39.62
N GLU A 126 5.24 10.02 -38.81
CA GLU A 126 3.79 10.23 -38.98
C GLU A 126 3.52 10.83 -40.37
N GLN A 127 4.20 11.93 -40.74
CA GLN A 127 4.01 12.57 -42.03
C GLN A 127 4.28 11.62 -43.21
N ALA A 128 5.35 10.84 -43.14
CA ALA A 128 5.70 9.91 -44.21
C ALA A 128 4.68 8.77 -44.33
N LEU A 129 4.19 8.23 -43.19
CA LEU A 129 3.21 7.17 -43.14
C LEU A 129 1.82 7.62 -43.57
N LEU A 130 1.41 8.83 -43.18
CA LEU A 130 0.15 9.44 -43.63
C LEU A 130 0.18 9.67 -45.14
N ALA A 131 1.30 10.19 -45.68
CA ALA A 131 1.47 10.32 -47.12
C ALA A 131 1.46 8.97 -47.87
N ALA A 132 1.91 7.90 -47.23
CA ALA A 132 1.78 6.56 -47.80
C ALA A 132 0.32 6.08 -47.86
N ILE A 133 -0.45 6.31 -46.80
CA ILE A 133 -1.89 5.95 -46.69
C ILE A 133 -2.73 6.82 -47.64
N GLU A 134 -2.35 8.08 -47.85
CA GLU A 134 -3.04 8.94 -48.82
C GLU A 134 -2.99 8.34 -50.23
N LEU A 135 -1.84 7.78 -50.63
CA LEU A 135 -1.69 7.08 -51.91
C LEU A 135 -2.37 5.70 -51.89
N MET A 136 -2.34 5.00 -50.80
CA MET A 136 -2.88 3.64 -50.65
C MET A 136 -3.59 3.47 -49.31
N PRO A 137 -4.90 3.77 -49.21
CA PRO A 137 -5.66 3.77 -47.97
C PRO A 137 -5.75 2.39 -47.28
N ASN A 138 -5.56 1.30 -48.01
CA ASN A 138 -5.60 -0.06 -47.51
C ASN A 138 -4.21 -0.63 -47.19
N LEU A 139 -3.21 0.21 -46.99
CA LEU A 139 -1.84 -0.22 -46.69
C LEU A 139 -1.70 -0.62 -45.22
N ALA A 140 -1.96 -1.92 -44.94
CA ALA A 140 -2.02 -2.45 -43.58
C ALA A 140 -0.74 -2.19 -42.75
N LEU A 141 0.44 -2.34 -43.36
CA LEU A 141 1.72 -2.11 -42.67
C LEU A 141 1.96 -0.63 -42.33
N ALA A 142 1.45 0.31 -43.14
CA ALA A 142 1.51 1.73 -42.79
C ALA A 142 0.60 2.07 -41.62
N HIS A 143 -0.62 1.50 -41.57
CA HIS A 143 -1.49 1.64 -40.40
C HIS A 143 -0.87 1.06 -39.15
N ARG A 144 -0.26 -0.14 -39.23
CA ARG A 144 0.48 -0.73 -38.11
C ARG A 144 1.63 0.18 -37.63
N SER A 145 2.42 0.73 -38.56
CA SER A 145 3.52 1.64 -38.21
C SER A 145 3.02 2.95 -37.59
N LEU A 146 1.92 3.51 -38.09
CA LEU A 146 1.26 4.68 -37.48
C LEU A 146 0.75 4.40 -36.08
N SER A 147 0.19 3.22 -35.85
CA SER A 147 -0.22 2.85 -34.50
C SER A 147 0.95 2.88 -33.49
N MET A 148 2.12 2.43 -33.93
CA MET A 148 3.34 2.48 -33.10
C MET A 148 3.80 3.92 -32.86
N VAL A 149 3.74 4.82 -33.87
CA VAL A 149 4.03 6.24 -33.70
C VAL A 149 3.13 6.81 -32.61
N TYR A 150 1.81 6.60 -32.69
CA TYR A 150 0.86 7.11 -31.74
C TYR A 150 0.98 6.44 -30.35
N MET A 151 1.43 5.21 -30.26
CA MET A 151 1.75 4.58 -28.98
C MET A 151 2.96 5.25 -28.29
N VAL A 152 4.02 5.58 -29.06
CA VAL A 152 5.17 6.33 -28.53
C VAL A 152 4.73 7.71 -28.05
N GLU A 153 3.86 8.38 -28.78
CA GLU A 153 3.32 9.69 -28.42
C GLU A 153 2.21 9.64 -27.36
N LYS A 154 1.87 8.45 -26.89
CA LYS A 154 0.77 8.20 -25.94
C LYS A 154 -0.60 8.66 -26.42
N ASN A 155 -0.76 8.82 -27.73
CA ASN A 155 -2.06 9.09 -28.37
C ASN A 155 -2.81 7.76 -28.59
N TYR A 156 -3.32 7.19 -27.52
CA TYR A 156 -3.94 5.87 -27.54
C TYR A 156 -5.22 5.79 -28.38
N VAL A 157 -5.92 6.91 -28.54
CA VAL A 157 -7.12 6.97 -29.40
C VAL A 157 -6.75 6.77 -30.86
N ALA A 158 -5.76 7.49 -31.36
CA ALA A 158 -5.27 7.32 -32.72
C ALA A 158 -4.63 5.94 -32.92
N ALA A 159 -3.83 5.48 -31.96
CA ALA A 159 -3.22 4.14 -31.99
C ALA A 159 -4.28 3.03 -32.14
N SER A 160 -5.36 3.08 -31.34
CA SER A 160 -6.46 2.10 -31.38
C SER A 160 -7.16 2.10 -32.76
N LYS A 161 -7.39 3.29 -33.33
CA LYS A 161 -8.01 3.41 -34.67
C LYS A 161 -7.16 2.70 -35.74
N HIS A 162 -5.86 2.93 -35.73
CA HIS A 162 -4.96 2.35 -36.73
C HIS A 162 -4.72 0.84 -36.51
N LEU A 163 -4.65 0.37 -35.26
CA LEU A 163 -4.57 -1.07 -34.95
C LEU A 163 -5.83 -1.83 -35.43
N ARG A 164 -7.02 -1.27 -35.17
CA ARG A 164 -8.27 -1.87 -35.67
C ARG A 164 -8.28 -1.92 -37.19
N LYS A 165 -7.81 -0.85 -37.84
CA LYS A 165 -7.75 -0.83 -39.32
C LYS A 165 -6.75 -1.87 -39.84
N THR A 166 -5.64 -2.10 -39.14
CA THR A 166 -4.67 -3.16 -39.46
C THR A 166 -5.33 -4.56 -39.42
N ILE A 167 -6.15 -4.82 -38.39
CA ILE A 167 -6.90 -6.08 -38.25
C ILE A 167 -7.97 -6.22 -39.37
N GLU A 168 -8.74 -5.16 -39.67
CA GLU A 168 -9.71 -5.14 -40.76
C GLU A 168 -9.08 -5.44 -42.14
N LEU A 169 -7.82 -5.05 -42.32
CA LEU A 169 -7.05 -5.29 -43.54
C LEU A 169 -6.37 -6.68 -43.56
N GLY A 170 -6.69 -7.56 -42.64
CA GLY A 170 -6.23 -8.97 -42.62
C GLY A 170 -4.88 -9.17 -41.91
N VAL A 171 -4.25 -8.15 -41.35
CA VAL A 171 -3.01 -8.28 -40.54
C VAL A 171 -3.40 -8.36 -39.07
N ALA A 172 -3.63 -9.58 -38.59
CA ALA A 172 -4.14 -9.87 -37.25
C ALA A 172 -3.24 -10.89 -36.52
N ASP A 173 -1.97 -10.55 -36.37
CA ASP A 173 -1.01 -11.37 -35.62
C ASP A 173 -1.08 -11.12 -34.10
N ALA A 174 -0.37 -11.97 -33.33
CA ALA A 174 -0.34 -11.89 -31.86
C ALA A 174 0.11 -10.50 -31.37
N GLN A 175 1.06 -9.87 -32.07
CA GLN A 175 1.58 -8.57 -31.69
C GLN A 175 0.54 -7.45 -31.88
N VAL A 176 -0.23 -7.48 -32.97
CA VAL A 176 -1.28 -6.48 -33.23
C VAL A 176 -2.38 -6.58 -32.18
N TYR A 177 -2.83 -7.81 -31.83
CA TYR A 177 -3.79 -8.01 -30.75
C TYR A 177 -3.26 -7.60 -29.40
N GLY A 178 -2.00 -7.94 -29.06
CA GLY A 178 -1.35 -7.56 -27.81
C GLY A 178 -1.18 -6.04 -27.68
N GLN A 179 -0.78 -5.36 -28.78
CA GLN A 179 -0.68 -3.90 -28.81
C GLN A 179 -2.05 -3.23 -28.67
N LEU A 180 -3.10 -3.76 -29.33
CA LEU A 180 -4.45 -3.23 -29.17
C LEU A 180 -4.95 -3.44 -27.73
N ALA A 181 -4.65 -4.57 -27.11
CA ALA A 181 -4.98 -4.84 -25.71
C ALA A 181 -4.28 -3.84 -24.78
N TYR A 182 -2.98 -3.60 -25.00
CA TYR A 182 -2.24 -2.57 -24.25
C TYR A 182 -2.89 -1.20 -24.38
N VAL A 183 -3.20 -0.78 -25.60
CA VAL A 183 -3.83 0.51 -25.88
C VAL A 183 -5.20 0.61 -25.18
N ASN A 184 -6.01 -0.45 -25.22
CA ASN A 184 -7.29 -0.51 -24.51
C ASN A 184 -7.10 -0.36 -22.98
N LEU A 185 -6.07 -0.97 -22.40
CA LEU A 185 -5.72 -0.78 -20.98
C LEU A 185 -5.42 0.68 -20.66
N GLN A 186 -4.60 1.34 -21.50
CA GLN A 186 -4.24 2.75 -21.30
C GLN A 186 -5.45 3.69 -21.42
N GLN A 187 -6.50 3.25 -22.11
CA GLN A 187 -7.79 3.95 -22.20
C GLN A 187 -8.77 3.58 -21.09
N GLY A 188 -8.38 2.75 -20.11
CA GLY A 188 -9.24 2.28 -19.04
C GLY A 188 -10.26 1.20 -19.47
N GLN A 189 -10.11 0.65 -20.67
CA GLN A 189 -11.02 -0.38 -21.23
C GLN A 189 -10.50 -1.80 -20.88
N ALA A 190 -10.43 -2.11 -19.59
CA ALA A 190 -9.81 -3.35 -19.10
C ALA A 190 -10.47 -4.62 -19.66
N ALA A 191 -11.79 -4.66 -19.78
CA ALA A 191 -12.50 -5.84 -20.35
C ALA A 191 -12.14 -6.08 -21.82
N SER A 192 -12.02 -5.01 -22.62
CA SER A 192 -11.59 -5.14 -24.03
C SER A 192 -10.12 -5.56 -24.12
N ALA A 193 -9.30 -5.15 -23.17
CA ALA A 193 -7.91 -5.59 -23.11
C ALA A 193 -7.78 -7.07 -22.77
N VAL A 194 -8.62 -7.62 -21.90
CA VAL A 194 -8.67 -9.06 -21.60
C VAL A 194 -8.87 -9.85 -22.90
N ALA A 195 -9.90 -9.50 -23.69
CA ALA A 195 -10.16 -10.19 -24.95
C ALA A 195 -8.97 -10.10 -25.92
N GLY A 196 -8.37 -8.90 -26.06
CA GLY A 196 -7.21 -8.70 -26.93
C GLY A 196 -5.99 -9.54 -26.53
N TYR A 197 -5.65 -9.60 -25.23
CA TYR A 197 -4.56 -10.45 -24.75
C TYR A 197 -4.88 -11.94 -24.87
N GLN A 198 -6.13 -12.36 -24.69
CA GLN A 198 -6.54 -13.76 -24.92
C GLN A 198 -6.35 -14.15 -26.38
N TYR A 199 -6.71 -13.27 -27.33
CA TYR A 199 -6.42 -13.52 -28.75
C TYR A 199 -4.91 -13.54 -29.04
N ALA A 200 -4.14 -12.65 -28.45
CA ALA A 200 -2.69 -12.66 -28.61
C ALA A 200 -2.07 -13.98 -28.11
N LEU A 201 -2.52 -14.49 -26.96
CA LEU A 201 -2.08 -15.77 -26.40
C LEU A 201 -2.60 -17.00 -27.17
N LEU A 202 -3.73 -16.91 -27.84
CA LEU A 202 -4.20 -17.96 -28.73
C LEU A 202 -3.25 -18.16 -29.92
N LEU A 203 -2.62 -17.05 -30.37
CA LEU A 203 -1.69 -17.06 -31.49
C LEU A 203 -0.23 -17.30 -31.06
N ASP A 204 0.13 -16.94 -29.83
CA ASP A 204 1.46 -17.06 -29.24
C ASP A 204 1.33 -17.38 -27.73
N SER A 205 1.11 -18.67 -27.42
CA SER A 205 0.70 -19.16 -26.10
C SER A 205 1.73 -18.96 -25.00
N ASP A 206 3.01 -18.99 -25.35
CA ASP A 206 4.11 -18.98 -24.38
C ASP A 206 4.68 -17.57 -24.12
N ASN A 207 4.07 -16.57 -24.73
CA ASN A 207 4.53 -15.19 -24.61
C ASN A 207 4.24 -14.63 -23.22
N GLN A 208 5.30 -14.52 -22.42
CA GLN A 208 5.24 -14.00 -21.06
C GLN A 208 4.69 -12.57 -20.99
N GLN A 209 4.97 -11.74 -22.00
CA GLN A 209 4.50 -10.35 -22.05
C GLN A 209 2.97 -10.31 -22.15
N TRP A 210 2.39 -11.17 -23.01
CA TRP A 210 0.93 -11.26 -23.14
C TRP A 210 0.28 -11.88 -21.90
N GLN A 211 0.92 -12.87 -21.27
CA GLN A 211 0.44 -13.43 -20.00
C GLN A 211 0.41 -12.38 -18.88
N GLN A 212 1.46 -11.57 -18.75
CA GLN A 212 1.50 -10.48 -17.78
C GLN A 212 0.48 -9.39 -18.11
N GLY A 213 0.34 -9.04 -19.40
CA GLY A 213 -0.67 -8.09 -19.86
C GLY A 213 -2.09 -8.56 -19.54
N LEU A 214 -2.38 -9.84 -19.78
CA LEU A 214 -3.66 -10.46 -19.45
C LEU A 214 -3.92 -10.44 -17.96
N LEU A 215 -2.93 -10.81 -17.14
CA LEU A 215 -3.06 -10.81 -15.69
C LEU A 215 -3.37 -9.40 -15.17
N TYR A 216 -2.65 -8.39 -15.68
CA TYR A 216 -2.91 -7.00 -15.33
C TYR A 216 -4.32 -6.55 -15.75
N ALA A 217 -4.77 -6.92 -16.95
CA ALA A 217 -6.11 -6.61 -17.44
C ALA A 217 -7.22 -7.27 -16.60
N LEU A 218 -7.02 -8.54 -16.21
CA LEU A 218 -7.96 -9.29 -15.37
C LEU A 218 -8.07 -8.66 -13.96
N ILE A 219 -6.96 -8.24 -13.36
CA ILE A 219 -6.98 -7.55 -12.06
C ILE A 219 -7.74 -6.21 -12.16
N ASN A 220 -7.48 -5.41 -13.20
CA ASN A 220 -8.15 -4.12 -13.39
C ASN A 220 -9.63 -4.26 -13.76
N SER A 221 -10.03 -5.34 -14.42
CA SER A 221 -11.44 -5.65 -14.68
C SER A 221 -12.15 -6.36 -13.52
N GLN A 222 -11.44 -6.56 -12.38
CA GLN A 222 -11.91 -7.28 -11.19
C GLN A 222 -12.29 -8.75 -11.47
N ALA A 223 -11.79 -9.33 -12.53
CA ALA A 223 -11.98 -10.75 -12.88
C ALA A 223 -11.01 -11.64 -12.07
N PHE A 224 -11.09 -11.57 -10.74
CA PHE A 224 -10.10 -12.15 -9.83
C PHE A 224 -9.98 -13.68 -9.94
N ASP A 225 -11.07 -14.40 -10.18
CA ASP A 225 -11.02 -15.86 -10.31
C ASP A 225 -10.24 -16.27 -11.56
N GLN A 226 -10.42 -15.54 -12.68
CA GLN A 226 -9.65 -15.79 -13.91
C GLN A 226 -8.18 -15.36 -13.73
N ALA A 227 -7.93 -14.25 -13.04
CA ALA A 227 -6.58 -13.81 -12.70
C ALA A 227 -5.85 -14.85 -11.84
N GLN A 228 -6.54 -15.44 -10.87
CA GLN A 228 -5.99 -16.50 -10.03
C GLN A 228 -5.64 -17.75 -10.84
N ALA A 229 -6.53 -18.20 -11.73
CA ALA A 229 -6.28 -19.37 -12.56
C ALA A 229 -5.08 -19.18 -13.50
N LEU A 230 -4.95 -18.01 -14.13
CA LEU A 230 -3.80 -17.66 -14.96
C LEU A 230 -2.50 -17.65 -14.12
N LEU A 231 -2.57 -17.03 -12.95
CA LEU A 231 -1.42 -16.88 -12.05
C LEU A 231 -0.94 -18.24 -11.51
N GLU A 232 -1.84 -19.20 -11.27
CA GLU A 232 -1.47 -20.55 -10.87
C GLU A 232 -0.66 -21.27 -11.97
N GLY A 233 -1.04 -21.10 -13.23
CA GLY A 233 -0.25 -21.60 -14.37
C GLY A 233 1.13 -20.94 -14.45
N MET A 234 1.19 -19.62 -14.29
CA MET A 234 2.47 -18.88 -14.27
C MET A 234 3.38 -19.32 -13.11
N LEU A 235 2.83 -19.58 -11.93
CA LEU A 235 3.54 -20.07 -10.76
C LEU A 235 4.04 -21.51 -10.92
N GLN A 236 3.31 -22.36 -11.63
CA GLN A 236 3.78 -23.71 -11.97
C GLN A 236 5.02 -23.67 -12.86
N ALA A 237 5.07 -22.72 -13.81
CA ALA A 237 6.23 -22.53 -14.66
C ALA A 237 7.39 -21.84 -13.92
N ASN A 238 7.11 -20.89 -13.04
CA ASN A 238 8.09 -20.08 -12.33
C ASN A 238 7.82 -20.01 -10.80
N PRO A 239 7.99 -21.11 -10.06
CA PRO A 239 7.61 -21.20 -8.64
C PRO A 239 8.45 -20.33 -7.70
N LYS A 240 9.60 -19.83 -8.16
CA LYS A 240 10.50 -18.96 -7.40
C LYS A 240 10.34 -17.47 -7.73
N ASP A 241 9.40 -17.11 -8.57
CA ASP A 241 9.13 -15.70 -8.87
C ASP A 241 8.38 -15.03 -7.71
N THR A 242 9.08 -14.23 -6.94
CA THR A 242 8.55 -13.50 -5.79
C THR A 242 7.38 -12.59 -6.16
N ASN A 243 7.43 -11.96 -7.35
CA ASN A 243 6.38 -11.05 -7.79
C ASN A 243 5.06 -11.77 -8.04
N LEU A 244 5.10 -12.99 -8.60
CA LEU A 244 3.88 -13.78 -8.79
C LEU A 244 3.22 -14.16 -7.45
N TRP A 245 4.02 -14.49 -6.43
CA TRP A 245 3.51 -14.74 -5.08
C TRP A 245 2.91 -13.48 -4.45
N LEU A 246 3.52 -12.32 -4.64
CA LEU A 246 2.96 -11.05 -4.17
C LEU A 246 1.63 -10.74 -4.87
N GLN A 247 1.55 -10.92 -6.19
CA GLN A 247 0.31 -10.73 -6.97
C GLN A 247 -0.80 -11.68 -6.49
N ARG A 248 -0.47 -12.95 -6.21
CA ARG A 248 -1.41 -13.92 -5.64
C ARG A 248 -1.92 -13.46 -4.27
N GLY A 249 -1.03 -12.96 -3.42
CA GLY A 249 -1.40 -12.37 -2.12
C GLY A 249 -2.35 -11.19 -2.28
N GLN A 250 -2.08 -10.29 -3.22
CA GLN A 250 -2.93 -9.13 -3.49
C GLN A 250 -4.32 -9.53 -3.99
N ILE A 251 -4.40 -10.46 -4.94
CA ILE A 251 -5.69 -10.97 -5.42
C ILE A 251 -6.48 -11.58 -4.26
N ALA A 252 -5.83 -12.39 -3.42
CA ALA A 252 -6.47 -12.99 -2.25
C ALA A 252 -6.99 -11.93 -1.27
N LEU A 253 -6.27 -10.82 -1.05
CA LEU A 253 -6.74 -9.70 -0.23
C LEU A 253 -7.96 -9.02 -0.85
N LYS A 254 -7.96 -8.77 -2.16
CA LYS A 254 -9.11 -8.19 -2.87
C LYS A 254 -10.34 -9.08 -2.82
N GLN A 255 -10.15 -10.41 -2.79
CA GLN A 255 -11.20 -11.41 -2.61
C GLN A 255 -11.59 -11.65 -1.14
N GLN A 256 -11.02 -10.91 -0.19
CA GLN A 256 -11.23 -11.11 1.25
C GLN A 256 -10.87 -12.53 1.74
N ARG A 257 -9.81 -13.12 1.16
CA ARG A 257 -9.28 -14.44 1.51
C ARG A 257 -7.95 -14.31 2.28
N PRO A 258 -7.96 -13.85 3.56
CA PRO A 258 -6.74 -13.49 4.29
C PRO A 258 -5.78 -14.66 4.49
N GLN A 259 -6.28 -15.89 4.60
CA GLN A 259 -5.44 -17.08 4.77
C GLN A 259 -4.60 -17.38 3.51
N GLN A 260 -5.19 -17.21 2.33
CA GLN A 260 -4.48 -17.38 1.06
C GLN A 260 -3.47 -16.23 0.85
N ALA A 261 -3.84 -15.02 1.23
CA ALA A 261 -2.93 -13.88 1.21
C ALA A 261 -1.72 -14.13 2.11
N LEU A 262 -1.96 -14.56 3.34
CA LEU A 262 -0.91 -14.87 4.32
C LEU A 262 0.05 -15.94 3.81
N SER A 263 -0.47 -17.06 3.28
CA SER A 263 0.35 -18.12 2.69
C SER A 263 1.22 -17.61 1.54
N SER A 264 0.65 -16.80 0.66
CA SER A 264 1.35 -16.26 -0.50
C SER A 264 2.47 -15.29 -0.09
N LEU A 265 2.19 -14.40 0.87
CA LEU A 265 3.16 -13.43 1.37
C LEU A 265 4.29 -14.07 2.18
N GLU A 266 3.99 -15.11 2.97
CA GLU A 266 5.03 -15.91 3.65
C GLU A 266 5.95 -16.60 2.64
N THR A 267 5.40 -17.12 1.54
CA THR A 267 6.21 -17.71 0.47
C THR A 267 7.10 -16.65 -0.18
N ALA A 268 6.54 -15.48 -0.49
CA ALA A 268 7.30 -14.36 -1.03
C ALA A 268 8.46 -13.95 -0.09
N LEU A 269 8.20 -13.89 1.22
CA LEU A 269 9.21 -13.59 2.23
C LEU A 269 10.34 -14.62 2.24
N VAL A 270 10.02 -15.91 2.16
CA VAL A 270 11.03 -17.00 2.07
C VAL A 270 11.86 -16.88 0.79
N LEU A 271 11.26 -16.40 -0.30
CA LEU A 271 11.93 -16.16 -1.58
C LEU A 271 12.74 -14.86 -1.62
N GLY A 272 12.80 -14.11 -0.53
CA GLY A 272 13.64 -12.92 -0.40
C GLY A 272 12.90 -11.58 -0.46
N GLU A 273 11.55 -11.58 -0.43
CA GLU A 273 10.79 -10.34 -0.26
C GLU A 273 11.19 -9.65 1.04
N ASN A 274 11.50 -8.37 0.96
CA ASN A 274 11.97 -7.61 2.12
C ASN A 274 11.49 -6.16 2.15
N ASN A 275 10.47 -5.83 1.36
CA ASN A 275 9.87 -4.51 1.35
C ASN A 275 9.12 -4.24 2.66
N ALA A 276 9.32 -3.07 3.26
CA ALA A 276 8.73 -2.71 4.54
C ALA A 276 7.19 -2.68 4.50
N ASP A 277 6.58 -2.30 3.38
CA ASP A 277 5.12 -2.28 3.21
C ASP A 277 4.54 -3.69 3.25
N ASN A 278 5.16 -4.62 2.53
CA ASN A 278 4.72 -6.01 2.47
C ASN A 278 4.92 -6.71 3.82
N ILE A 279 6.03 -6.43 4.53
CA ILE A 279 6.28 -6.91 5.89
C ILE A 279 5.23 -6.36 6.87
N ALA A 280 4.88 -5.08 6.77
CA ALA A 280 3.85 -4.47 7.61
C ALA A 280 2.49 -5.13 7.40
N THR A 281 2.09 -5.32 6.13
CA THR A 281 0.85 -6.02 5.77
C THR A 281 0.83 -7.44 6.29
N LEU A 282 1.93 -8.18 6.12
CA LEU A 282 2.06 -9.55 6.61
C LEU A 282 1.95 -9.62 8.14
N ALA A 283 2.57 -8.68 8.86
CA ALA A 283 2.46 -8.60 10.32
C ALA A 283 1.02 -8.32 10.77
N GLN A 284 0.30 -7.42 10.10
CA GLN A 284 -1.11 -7.14 10.37
C GLN A 284 -2.00 -8.37 10.13
N LEU A 285 -1.77 -9.11 9.02
CA LEU A 285 -2.49 -10.36 8.74
C LEU A 285 -2.24 -11.42 9.82
N HIS A 286 -1.01 -11.53 10.32
CA HIS A 286 -0.70 -12.43 11.44
C HIS A 286 -1.43 -12.04 12.73
N ILE A 287 -1.52 -10.75 13.04
CA ILE A 287 -2.31 -10.27 14.18
C ILE A 287 -3.79 -10.63 14.01
N GLN A 288 -4.36 -10.38 12.84
CA GLN A 288 -5.76 -10.73 12.55
C GLN A 288 -6.03 -12.24 12.63
N SER A 289 -5.06 -13.07 12.27
CA SER A 289 -5.15 -14.53 12.34
C SER A 289 -4.78 -15.11 13.71
N GLY A 290 -4.50 -14.28 14.72
CA GLY A 290 -4.12 -14.71 16.06
C GLY A 290 -2.68 -15.18 16.21
N SER A 291 -1.84 -15.01 15.19
CA SER A 291 -0.44 -15.45 15.16
C SER A 291 0.52 -14.36 15.63
N ALA A 292 0.29 -13.80 16.83
CA ALA A 292 1.03 -12.65 17.37
C ALA A 292 2.56 -12.88 17.46
N ASN A 293 2.99 -14.08 17.80
CA ASN A 293 4.42 -14.42 17.85
C ASN A 293 5.10 -14.21 16.50
N ARG A 294 4.44 -14.61 15.41
CA ARG A 294 4.99 -14.46 14.06
C ARG A 294 5.03 -12.98 13.65
N ALA A 295 3.97 -12.23 13.93
CA ALA A 295 3.93 -10.79 13.68
C ALA A 295 5.08 -10.06 14.39
N VAL A 296 5.28 -10.33 15.68
CA VAL A 296 6.36 -9.72 16.48
C VAL A 296 7.73 -10.09 15.94
N THR A 297 7.95 -11.37 15.57
CA THR A 297 9.22 -11.83 14.99
C THR A 297 9.53 -11.11 13.68
N LEU A 298 8.52 -10.95 12.80
CA LEU A 298 8.66 -10.23 11.53
C LEU A 298 9.05 -8.77 11.75
N LEU A 299 8.32 -8.07 12.63
CA LEU A 299 8.58 -6.66 12.92
C LEU A 299 9.94 -6.47 13.60
N ALA A 300 10.28 -7.28 14.60
CA ALA A 300 11.54 -7.17 15.32
C ALA A 300 12.77 -7.42 14.43
N ASN A 301 12.70 -8.41 13.52
CA ASN A 301 13.79 -8.70 12.60
C ASN A 301 13.97 -7.63 11.51
N ASN A 302 12.93 -6.86 11.22
CA ASN A 302 12.95 -5.82 10.20
C ASN A 302 12.84 -4.40 10.79
N ILE A 303 13.03 -4.24 12.09
CA ILE A 303 12.79 -2.99 12.82
C ILE A 303 13.52 -1.79 12.19
N THR A 304 14.77 -1.95 11.77
CA THR A 304 15.57 -0.89 11.15
C THR A 304 14.94 -0.36 9.88
N LYS A 305 14.39 -1.25 9.03
CA LYS A 305 13.68 -0.87 7.80
C LYS A 305 12.35 -0.21 8.09
N MET A 306 11.63 -0.70 9.10
CA MET A 306 10.33 -0.19 9.51
C MET A 306 10.42 1.21 10.10
N VAL A 307 11.44 1.48 10.92
CA VAL A 307 11.64 2.81 11.55
C VAL A 307 12.25 3.85 10.59
N ALA A 308 12.95 3.42 9.54
CA ALA A 308 13.44 4.31 8.50
C ALA A 308 12.31 4.96 7.68
N ASN A 309 11.12 4.35 7.68
CA ASN A 309 9.93 4.86 7.01
C ASN A 309 8.87 5.23 8.06
N ASN A 310 8.64 6.52 8.28
CA ASN A 310 7.73 7.03 9.31
C ASN A 310 6.32 6.42 9.24
N ASN A 311 5.80 6.11 8.05
CA ASN A 311 4.47 5.51 7.88
C ASN A 311 4.40 4.06 8.41
N LYS A 312 5.54 3.38 8.57
CA LYS A 312 5.59 2.00 9.08
C LYS A 312 5.76 1.92 10.59
N ILE A 313 6.25 2.98 11.22
CA ILE A 313 6.29 3.09 12.68
C ILE A 313 4.87 3.01 13.26
N GLU A 314 3.89 3.58 12.56
CA GLU A 314 2.49 3.50 12.97
C GLU A 314 1.98 2.05 13.06
N VAL A 315 2.35 1.17 12.13
CA VAL A 315 1.99 -0.26 12.19
C VAL A 315 2.59 -0.93 13.43
N ILE A 316 3.83 -0.61 13.76
CA ILE A 316 4.47 -1.12 14.98
C ILE A 316 3.71 -0.66 16.22
N ASP A 317 3.32 0.62 16.27
CA ASP A 317 2.56 1.18 17.37
C ASP A 317 1.18 0.52 17.51
N GLN A 318 0.46 0.30 16.39
CA GLN A 318 -0.81 -0.43 16.39
C GLN A 318 -0.66 -1.86 16.92
N VAL A 319 0.40 -2.57 16.53
CA VAL A 319 0.69 -3.92 17.04
C VAL A 319 1.03 -3.88 18.53
N CYS A 320 1.84 -2.92 19.01
CA CYS A 320 2.10 -2.73 20.43
C CYS A 320 0.82 -2.46 21.22
N ALA A 321 -0.06 -1.59 20.72
CA ALA A 321 -1.34 -1.28 21.35
C ALA A 321 -2.24 -2.52 21.45
N TRP A 322 -2.32 -3.29 20.37
CA TRP A 322 -3.09 -4.54 20.35
C TRP A 322 -2.54 -5.57 21.35
N LEU A 323 -1.20 -5.77 21.37
CA LEU A 323 -0.54 -6.69 22.32
C LEU A 323 -0.77 -6.27 23.78
N ALA A 324 -0.71 -4.97 24.07
CA ALA A 324 -0.98 -4.44 25.40
C ALA A 324 -2.44 -4.68 25.81
N TYR A 325 -3.39 -4.46 24.90
CA TYR A 325 -4.81 -4.71 25.13
C TYR A 325 -5.11 -6.18 25.40
N GLN A 326 -4.52 -7.08 24.59
CA GLN A 326 -4.66 -8.52 24.76
C GLN A 326 -3.82 -9.06 25.91
N GLN A 327 -3.10 -8.19 26.65
CA GLN A 327 -2.19 -8.56 27.75
C GLN A 327 -1.13 -9.58 27.35
N GLN A 328 -0.71 -9.56 26.08
CA GLN A 328 0.35 -10.42 25.57
C GLN A 328 1.73 -9.85 25.93
N TRP A 329 2.04 -9.84 27.22
CA TRP A 329 3.20 -9.14 27.79
C TRP A 329 4.54 -9.66 27.27
N GLN A 330 4.67 -10.97 27.02
CA GLN A 330 5.92 -11.53 26.49
C GLN A 330 6.20 -11.04 25.06
N GLN A 331 5.20 -11.04 24.20
CA GLN A 331 5.30 -10.57 22.82
C GLN A 331 5.58 -9.07 22.79
N LEU A 332 4.89 -8.30 23.62
CA LEU A 332 5.11 -6.87 23.75
C LEU A 332 6.52 -6.55 24.27
N ALA A 333 7.03 -7.34 25.22
CA ALA A 333 8.40 -7.22 25.70
C ALA A 333 9.42 -7.39 24.58
N ASN A 334 9.26 -8.45 23.76
CA ASN A 334 10.16 -8.74 22.66
C ASN A 334 10.19 -7.58 21.63
N LEU A 335 9.02 -7.03 21.29
CA LEU A 335 8.92 -5.94 20.34
C LEU A 335 9.49 -4.62 20.90
N THR A 336 9.15 -4.27 22.14
CA THR A 336 9.67 -3.06 22.78
C THR A 336 11.19 -3.13 23.01
N GLN A 337 11.74 -4.29 23.30
CA GLN A 337 13.20 -4.49 23.41
C GLN A 337 13.90 -4.29 22.06
N ALA A 338 13.31 -4.77 20.95
CA ALA A 338 13.85 -4.52 19.62
C ALA A 338 13.83 -3.02 19.26
N LEU A 339 12.76 -2.31 19.64
CA LEU A 339 12.64 -0.86 19.45
C LEU A 339 13.69 -0.07 20.25
N GLN A 340 13.97 -0.45 21.50
CA GLN A 340 14.98 0.20 22.34
C GLN A 340 16.39 0.17 21.76
N LYS A 341 16.73 -0.85 20.96
CA LYS A 341 18.01 -0.96 20.25
C LYS A 341 18.13 -0.03 19.04
N ASN A 342 17.03 0.57 18.58
CA ASN A 342 16.95 1.34 17.33
C ASN A 342 16.39 2.76 17.54
N THR A 343 16.58 3.35 18.70
CA THR A 343 15.92 4.62 19.12
C THR A 343 16.26 5.85 18.27
N ASN A 344 17.44 5.90 17.66
CA ASN A 344 17.95 7.11 17.00
C ASN A 344 17.09 7.57 15.80
N ASN A 345 16.36 6.65 15.15
CA ASN A 345 15.55 6.94 13.98
C ASN A 345 14.05 7.02 14.30
N ILE A 346 13.68 6.93 15.57
CA ILE A 346 12.28 6.96 15.99
C ILE A 346 11.91 8.38 16.42
N PRO A 347 10.85 9.01 15.86
CA PRO A 347 10.36 10.31 16.30
C PRO A 347 10.04 10.34 17.80
N ALA A 348 10.24 11.49 18.44
CA ALA A 348 10.14 11.63 19.90
C ALA A 348 8.77 11.19 20.46
N HIS A 349 7.66 11.51 19.78
CA HIS A 349 6.33 11.10 20.19
C HIS A 349 6.12 9.57 20.15
N TYR A 350 6.68 8.86 19.15
CA TYR A 350 6.67 7.40 19.13
C TYR A 350 7.57 6.78 20.18
N ARG A 351 8.77 7.38 20.44
CA ARG A 351 9.63 6.93 21.55
C ARG A 351 8.91 7.01 22.88
N SER A 352 8.15 8.09 23.09
CA SER A 352 7.30 8.25 24.27
C SER A 352 6.25 7.14 24.37
N ARG A 353 5.52 6.84 23.30
CA ARG A 353 4.48 5.78 23.28
C ARG A 353 5.10 4.41 23.53
N PHE A 354 6.21 4.08 22.88
CA PHE A 354 6.90 2.80 23.09
C PHE A 354 7.46 2.64 24.50
N ALA A 355 7.91 3.72 25.13
CA ALA A 355 8.31 3.72 26.53
C ALA A 355 7.13 3.45 27.47
N VAL A 356 5.91 3.93 27.15
CA VAL A 356 4.68 3.57 27.88
C VAL A 356 4.40 2.08 27.79
N TYR A 357 4.47 1.46 26.59
CA TYR A 357 4.28 0.03 26.45
C TYR A 357 5.33 -0.80 27.21
N ALA A 358 6.59 -0.37 27.16
CA ALA A 358 7.66 -1.01 27.95
C ALA A 358 7.42 -0.87 29.46
N ALA A 359 6.87 0.26 29.91
CA ALA A 359 6.48 0.45 31.31
C ALA A 359 5.33 -0.45 31.72
N GLN A 360 4.33 -0.69 30.86
CA GLN A 360 3.24 -1.64 31.11
C GLN A 360 3.77 -3.07 31.24
N VAL A 361 4.71 -3.47 30.39
CA VAL A 361 5.43 -4.77 30.56
C VAL A 361 6.18 -4.83 31.89
N ALA A 362 6.87 -3.76 32.27
CA ALA A 362 7.57 -3.73 33.55
C ALA A 362 6.62 -3.84 34.75
N GLN A 363 5.44 -3.22 34.67
CA GLN A 363 4.39 -3.32 35.69
C GLN A 363 3.81 -4.74 35.77
N SER A 364 3.51 -5.37 34.64
CA SER A 364 2.99 -6.76 34.62
C SER A 364 3.96 -7.74 35.28
N ASN A 365 5.27 -7.45 35.20
CA ASN A 365 6.33 -8.22 35.82
C ASN A 365 6.65 -7.76 37.28
N GLY A 366 5.86 -6.88 37.89
CA GLY A 366 6.08 -6.38 39.25
C GLY A 366 7.26 -5.41 39.40
N LYS A 367 7.90 -5.00 38.29
CA LYS A 367 9.11 -4.14 38.32
C LYS A 367 8.72 -2.66 38.34
N THR A 368 7.99 -2.23 39.38
CA THR A 368 7.41 -0.88 39.49
C THR A 368 8.46 0.25 39.42
N LYS A 369 9.65 0.09 40.03
CA LYS A 369 10.72 1.09 39.94
C LYS A 369 11.18 1.27 38.49
N HIS A 370 11.31 0.21 37.73
CA HIS A 370 11.70 0.25 36.32
C HIS A 370 10.61 0.91 35.46
N ALA A 371 9.33 0.54 35.70
CA ALA A 371 8.19 1.19 35.04
C ALA A 371 8.16 2.70 35.26
N THR A 372 8.42 3.15 36.50
CA THR A 372 8.48 4.60 36.82
C THR A 372 9.56 5.32 35.98
N LYS A 373 10.77 4.73 35.87
CA LYS A 373 11.86 5.31 35.07
C LYS A 373 11.49 5.40 33.58
N LEU A 374 10.88 4.35 33.03
CA LEU A 374 10.43 4.34 31.62
C LEU A 374 9.34 5.39 31.35
N LEU A 375 8.43 5.62 32.29
CA LEU A 375 7.41 6.66 32.17
C LEU A 375 7.97 8.06 32.31
N GLU A 376 8.97 8.27 33.17
CA GLU A 376 9.71 9.53 33.25
C GLU A 376 10.43 9.85 31.93
N GLU A 377 11.04 8.83 31.31
CA GLU A 377 11.62 8.92 29.97
C GLU A 377 10.54 9.21 28.90
N ALA A 378 9.37 8.58 28.98
CA ALA A 378 8.25 8.85 28.07
C ALA A 378 7.81 10.31 28.13
N VAL A 379 7.63 10.86 29.35
CA VAL A 379 7.25 12.26 29.56
C VAL A 379 8.35 13.25 29.12
N ASN A 380 9.61 12.85 29.21
CA ASN A 380 10.73 13.67 28.73
C ASN A 380 10.79 13.67 27.17
N ASN A 381 10.49 12.56 26.53
CA ASN A 381 10.43 12.48 25.06
C ASN A 381 9.23 13.25 24.49
N ASP A 382 8.07 13.17 25.16
CA ASP A 382 6.86 13.88 24.77
C ASP A 382 6.09 14.35 26.03
N PRO A 383 6.25 15.61 26.41
CA PRO A 383 5.56 16.22 27.56
C PRO A 383 4.02 16.25 27.42
N SER A 384 3.50 16.08 26.21
CA SER A 384 2.05 16.05 25.89
C SER A 384 1.47 14.64 25.84
N ASN A 385 2.25 13.60 26.11
CA ASN A 385 1.75 12.23 26.18
C ASN A 385 0.90 12.04 27.45
N GLY A 386 -0.40 12.24 27.32
CA GLY A 386 -1.35 12.12 28.42
C GLY A 386 -1.40 10.73 29.04
N GLU A 387 -1.19 9.66 28.28
CA GLU A 387 -1.15 8.30 28.81
C GLU A 387 0.07 8.09 29.71
N ALA A 388 1.24 8.60 29.32
CA ALA A 388 2.44 8.57 30.14
C ALA A 388 2.24 9.35 31.44
N LEU A 389 1.66 10.56 31.36
CA LEU A 389 1.37 11.41 32.52
C LEU A 389 0.44 10.73 33.50
N LEU A 390 -0.69 10.17 33.01
CA LEU A 390 -1.68 9.50 33.88
C LEU A 390 -1.13 8.21 34.49
N THR A 391 -0.41 7.41 33.72
CA THR A 391 0.14 6.15 34.23
C THR A 391 1.20 6.42 35.27
N LEU A 392 2.08 7.41 35.04
CA LEU A 392 3.09 7.83 36.02
C LEU A 392 2.42 8.37 37.30
N ALA A 393 1.40 9.24 37.19
CA ALA A 393 0.66 9.76 38.33
C ALA A 393 0.01 8.63 39.15
N ASN A 394 -0.60 7.62 38.49
CA ASN A 394 -1.20 6.48 39.17
C ASN A 394 -0.17 5.64 39.94
N ILE A 395 1.01 5.42 39.37
CA ILE A 395 2.11 4.70 40.05
C ILE A 395 2.59 5.52 41.28
N LEU A 396 2.83 6.83 41.11
CA LEU A 396 3.29 7.69 42.18
C LEU A 396 2.25 7.77 43.31
N ARG A 397 0.94 7.80 42.99
CA ARG A 397 -0.14 7.73 43.96
C ARG A 397 -0.08 6.41 44.76
N SER A 398 0.09 5.28 44.10
CA SER A 398 0.21 4.00 44.78
C SER A 398 1.44 3.88 45.71
N GLN A 399 2.49 4.67 45.40
CA GLN A 399 3.68 4.79 46.20
C GLN A 399 3.56 5.87 47.33
N GLN A 400 2.38 6.45 47.50
CA GLN A 400 2.11 7.57 48.45
C GLN A 400 2.91 8.84 48.17
N ARG A 401 3.42 9.01 46.95
CA ARG A 401 4.13 10.23 46.53
C ARG A 401 3.12 11.28 46.01
N THR A 402 2.23 11.70 46.89
CA THR A 402 1.02 12.52 46.59
C THR A 402 1.30 13.78 45.82
N GLN A 403 2.31 14.59 46.27
CA GLN A 403 2.63 15.86 45.61
C GLN A 403 3.08 15.65 44.14
N ARG A 404 3.93 14.67 43.91
CA ARG A 404 4.39 14.36 42.53
C ARG A 404 3.27 13.78 41.67
N ALA A 405 2.44 12.95 42.25
CA ALA A 405 1.26 12.41 41.56
C ALA A 405 0.31 13.51 41.09
N ASN A 406 0.01 14.47 42.02
CA ASN A 406 -0.86 15.60 41.68
C ASN A 406 -0.30 16.47 40.55
N LEU A 407 1.03 16.72 40.55
CA LEU A 407 1.67 17.47 39.46
C LEU A 407 1.42 16.85 38.09
N TYR A 408 1.60 15.53 37.97
CA TYR A 408 1.39 14.83 36.69
C TYR A 408 -0.10 14.75 36.31
N TYR A 409 -1.03 14.62 37.26
CA TYR A 409 -2.45 14.75 36.98
C TYR A 409 -2.82 16.14 36.48
N ILE A 410 -2.31 17.22 37.08
CA ILE A 410 -2.58 18.59 36.62
C ILE A 410 -2.07 18.78 35.18
N ARG A 411 -0.89 18.25 34.85
CA ARG A 411 -0.36 18.31 33.49
C ARG A 411 -1.28 17.53 32.51
N ALA A 412 -1.77 16.36 32.90
CA ALA A 412 -2.71 15.58 32.09
C ALA A 412 -4.08 16.25 31.96
N GLU A 413 -4.54 16.97 32.99
CA GLU A 413 -5.80 17.73 32.98
C GLU A 413 -5.80 18.86 31.94
N ALA A 414 -4.63 19.44 31.63
CA ALA A 414 -4.49 20.44 30.59
C ALA A 414 -4.69 19.89 29.17
N LEU A 415 -4.67 18.56 28.98
CA LEU A 415 -4.89 17.90 27.71
C LEU A 415 -6.37 17.49 27.60
N ALA A 416 -7.09 18.02 26.60
CA ALA A 416 -8.53 17.87 26.45
C ALA A 416 -8.99 16.39 26.55
N ASP A 417 -8.32 15.49 25.82
CA ASP A 417 -8.66 14.05 25.76
C ASP A 417 -8.40 13.30 27.07
N TYR A 418 -7.61 13.86 27.96
CA TYR A 418 -7.20 13.24 29.23
C TYR A 418 -7.79 13.93 30.45
N LYS A 419 -8.49 15.07 30.26
CA LYS A 419 -9.00 15.92 31.33
C LYS A 419 -9.90 15.18 32.31
N GLU A 420 -10.89 14.42 31.81
CA GLU A 420 -11.80 13.63 32.64
C GLU A 420 -11.03 12.62 33.49
N ARG A 421 -10.14 11.86 32.88
CA ARG A 421 -9.32 10.83 33.56
C ARG A 421 -8.40 11.45 34.61
N ALA A 422 -7.83 12.61 34.30
CA ALA A 422 -6.96 13.34 35.23
C ALA A 422 -7.71 13.86 36.45
N LEU A 423 -8.91 14.45 36.26
CA LEU A 423 -9.77 14.90 37.34
C LEU A 423 -10.22 13.73 38.25
N LEU A 424 -10.55 12.58 37.69
CA LEU A 424 -10.84 11.36 38.44
C LEU A 424 -9.64 10.89 39.27
N GLY A 425 -8.43 10.92 38.68
CA GLY A 425 -7.20 10.57 39.39
C GLY A 425 -6.90 11.53 40.57
N ARG A 426 -7.10 12.84 40.38
CA ARG A 426 -6.97 13.85 41.43
C ARG A 426 -8.04 13.65 42.51
N ALA A 427 -9.30 13.44 42.13
CA ALA A 427 -10.35 13.18 43.10
C ALA A 427 -10.05 11.96 43.98
N GLN A 428 -9.50 10.88 43.37
CA GLN A 428 -9.06 9.73 44.14
C GLN A 428 -7.88 10.03 45.07
N LEU A 429 -6.94 10.89 44.64
CA LEU A 429 -5.84 11.33 45.46
C LEU A 429 -6.33 12.08 46.72
N GLU A 430 -7.35 12.95 46.56
CA GLU A 430 -7.95 13.70 47.67
C GLU A 430 -8.79 12.76 48.59
N ILE A 431 -9.43 11.74 48.04
CA ILE A 431 -10.08 10.70 48.85
C ILE A 431 -9.04 9.94 49.69
N ASP A 432 -7.94 9.55 49.09
CA ASP A 432 -6.85 8.84 49.78
C ASP A 432 -6.24 9.70 50.91
N ALA A 433 -6.26 11.05 50.77
CA ALA A 433 -5.87 12.04 51.80
C ALA A 433 -6.99 12.39 52.78
N ASN A 434 -8.18 11.81 52.70
CA ASN A 434 -9.39 12.13 53.44
C ASN A 434 -9.87 13.59 53.25
N ASN A 435 -9.45 14.29 52.18
CA ASN A 435 -9.91 15.62 51.80
C ASN A 435 -11.20 15.52 50.94
N TYR A 436 -12.32 15.11 51.58
CA TYR A 436 -13.58 14.87 50.88
C TYR A 436 -14.19 16.10 50.22
N PRO A 437 -14.09 17.33 50.79
CA PRO A 437 -14.62 18.54 50.14
C PRO A 437 -13.97 18.78 48.74
N GLU A 438 -12.67 18.69 48.64
CA GLU A 438 -11.98 18.87 47.38
C GLU A 438 -12.24 17.69 46.40
N ALA A 439 -12.31 16.46 46.92
CA ALA A 439 -12.72 15.31 46.12
C ALA A 439 -14.09 15.49 45.49
N LEU A 440 -15.08 15.97 46.26
CA LEU A 440 -16.42 16.27 45.76
C LEU A 440 -16.41 17.37 44.70
N ARG A 441 -15.62 18.44 44.91
CA ARG A 441 -15.47 19.50 43.90
C ARG A 441 -14.96 18.95 42.58
N LEU A 442 -13.95 18.09 42.59
CA LEU A 442 -13.35 17.49 41.41
C LEU A 442 -14.32 16.51 40.70
N LEU A 443 -15.05 15.67 41.47
CA LEU A 443 -16.03 14.76 40.90
C LEU A 443 -17.21 15.50 40.25
N ARG A 444 -17.67 16.63 40.83
CA ARG A 444 -18.69 17.49 40.22
C ARG A 444 -18.21 18.09 38.89
N LEU A 445 -16.94 18.47 38.76
CA LEU A 445 -16.38 18.88 37.49
C LEU A 445 -16.41 17.75 36.45
N VAL A 446 -16.12 16.51 36.85
CA VAL A 446 -16.26 15.36 35.95
C VAL A 446 -17.70 15.15 35.49
N ALA A 447 -18.68 15.26 36.44
CA ALA A 447 -20.10 15.14 36.12
C ALA A 447 -20.59 16.25 35.15
N GLN A 448 -20.03 17.47 35.27
CA GLN A 448 -20.29 18.56 34.31
C GLN A 448 -19.69 18.28 32.92
N LEU A 449 -18.49 17.71 32.83
CA LEU A 449 -17.88 17.35 31.57
C LEU A 449 -18.57 16.19 30.87
N ASN A 450 -19.08 15.23 31.65
CA ASN A 450 -19.74 14.04 31.15
C ASN A 450 -20.94 13.66 32.00
N PRO A 451 -22.12 14.26 31.77
CA PRO A 451 -23.34 14.03 32.59
C PRO A 451 -23.86 12.57 32.50
N ALA A 452 -23.47 11.82 31.49
CA ALA A 452 -23.86 10.42 31.32
C ALA A 452 -23.17 9.44 32.28
N ARG A 453 -22.17 9.89 33.06
CA ARG A 453 -21.43 9.07 34.02
C ARG A 453 -22.21 8.85 35.32
N THR A 454 -23.15 7.91 35.28
CA THR A 454 -23.98 7.54 36.46
C THR A 454 -23.16 7.00 37.63
N ASP A 455 -22.01 6.37 37.34
CA ASP A 455 -21.04 5.90 38.32
C ASP A 455 -20.40 7.05 39.14
N VAL A 456 -20.07 8.16 38.47
CA VAL A 456 -19.55 9.37 39.14
C VAL A 456 -20.61 10.01 40.02
N LEU A 457 -21.87 10.11 39.56
CA LEU A 457 -22.99 10.62 40.34
C LEU A 457 -23.23 9.79 41.59
N ALA A 458 -23.19 8.46 41.49
CA ALA A 458 -23.30 7.58 42.66
C ALA A 458 -22.17 7.78 43.67
N ASN A 459 -20.93 8.00 43.19
CA ASN A 459 -19.78 8.29 44.04
C ASN A 459 -19.91 9.65 44.75
N ILE A 460 -20.44 10.68 44.08
CA ILE A 460 -20.74 11.98 44.68
C ILE A 460 -21.74 11.81 45.83
N GLN A 461 -22.89 11.14 45.60
CA GLN A 461 -23.87 10.89 46.64
C GLN A 461 -23.31 10.13 47.85
N SER A 462 -22.48 9.12 47.58
CA SER A 462 -21.83 8.32 48.63
C SER A 462 -20.89 9.16 49.50
N LEU A 463 -20.10 10.02 48.87
CA LEU A 463 -19.18 10.93 49.58
C LEU A 463 -19.95 12.04 50.37
N GLU A 464 -21.02 12.58 49.79
CA GLU A 464 -21.87 13.58 50.47
C GLU A 464 -22.49 13.02 51.76
N ASN A 465 -23.01 11.77 51.68
CA ASN A 465 -23.51 11.07 52.84
C ASN A 465 -22.42 10.84 53.91
N LEU A 466 -21.20 10.51 53.47
CA LEU A 466 -20.08 10.28 54.36
C LEU A 466 -19.62 11.56 55.06
N VAL A 467 -19.62 12.70 54.37
CA VAL A 467 -19.31 14.03 54.94
C VAL A 467 -20.39 14.44 55.94
N ARG A 468 -21.68 14.27 55.58
CA ARG A 468 -22.83 14.62 56.46
C ARG A 468 -22.83 13.78 57.73
N ASN A 469 -22.42 12.55 57.73
CA ASN A 469 -22.37 11.68 58.90
C ASN A 469 -21.13 11.92 59.80
N ARG A 470 -20.18 12.73 59.36
CA ARG A 470 -18.95 13.09 60.10
C ARG A 470 -18.99 14.52 60.65
N SER A 471 -19.92 15.38 60.18
CA SER A 471 -20.25 16.68 60.71
C SER A 471 -21.26 16.58 61.79
#